data_838616a7b2bd7256a3db09ac1f3758ed
#
_entry.id   838616a7b2bd7256a3db09ac1f3758ed
#
_cell.length_a   1.000
_cell.length_b   1.000
_cell.length_c   1.000
_cell.angle_alpha   90.00
_cell.angle_beta   90.00
_cell.angle_gamma   90.00
#
_symmetry.space_group_name_H-M   'P 1'
#
loop_
_entity.id
_entity.type
_entity.pdbx_description
1 polymer ?
#
loop_
_entity_poly.entity_id
_entity_poly.type
_entity_poly.pdbx_seq_one_letter_code
_entity_poly.pdbx_strand_id
1 'polypeptide(L)'
;MSPENTRVAIIGAGPAGLLLSWALRDAGIDSIVVENRSQDYVLARIRAGVLEQSAVETLTRLGLGERIRTEGLEHDGIYLQFRGERHHVDFQELIGRSVTVYGQQEVVKDLIAAHNAAGSTIYYEAADVAVHDLESSAPRVTFTHAGEAHEITADFVVGADGFHGVCRASIPREAITLYDRSYPYAWLGILANVAPSTDELIYALHEDGFAMHSMRSPHVSRLYLQVDTADSLDQWPDERIWENLHARLGVPGWTLQEGEITDKSITPMRSFVASRLAYGSLFLAGDAGHIVPPTGAKGLNSAIADVTMLAAALAAHYADDDALLSGYGEAALRRQWRVQQFSQWMTDLLHRNRTDLQTMEFDYQSQLGRLDYVTGSVHAQRELAEQYSGLPF
;
A
#
# COMPACT_ATOMS: atom_id res chain seq x y z
N MET A 1 -21.84 31.07 1.63
CA MET A 1 -22.42 30.16 0.60
C MET A 1 -23.37 29.21 1.30
N SER A 2 -24.38 28.66 0.59
CA SER A 2 -25.14 27.56 1.15
C SER A 2 -24.24 26.33 1.22
N PRO A 3 -24.31 25.51 2.30
CA PRO A 3 -23.53 24.28 2.38
C PRO A 3 -23.87 23.35 1.21
N GLU A 4 -22.85 22.67 0.67
CA GLU A 4 -23.07 21.59 -0.28
C GLU A 4 -23.52 20.33 0.49
N ASN A 5 -24.40 19.54 -0.12
CA ASN A 5 -24.87 18.29 0.49
C ASN A 5 -24.43 17.10 -0.36
N THR A 6 -23.98 16.05 0.29
CA THR A 6 -23.65 14.77 -0.33
C THR A 6 -23.95 13.62 0.62
N ARG A 7 -24.06 12.40 0.13
CA ARG A 7 -24.18 11.22 0.98
C ARG A 7 -22.85 10.92 1.69
N VAL A 8 -21.72 11.02 0.97
CA VAL A 8 -20.41 10.69 1.53
C VAL A 8 -19.38 11.77 1.18
N ALA A 9 -18.81 12.40 2.19
CA ALA A 9 -17.65 13.29 2.04
C ALA A 9 -16.36 12.48 2.24
N ILE A 10 -15.46 12.50 1.25
CA ILE A 10 -14.22 11.72 1.25
C ILE A 10 -13.04 12.67 1.34
N ILE A 11 -12.19 12.51 2.35
CA ILE A 11 -11.01 13.33 2.54
C ILE A 11 -9.79 12.56 2.05
N GLY A 12 -9.15 13.08 0.99
CA GLY A 12 -7.99 12.51 0.31
C GLY A 12 -8.32 11.95 -1.07
N ALA A 13 -7.59 12.39 -2.11
CA ALA A 13 -7.65 11.87 -3.47
C ALA A 13 -6.48 10.91 -3.79
N GLY A 14 -6.01 10.19 -2.78
CA GLY A 14 -5.13 9.03 -2.97
C GLY A 14 -5.90 7.84 -3.56
N PRO A 15 -5.22 6.69 -3.79
CA PRO A 15 -5.87 5.52 -4.37
C PRO A 15 -7.09 5.04 -3.59
N ALA A 16 -7.09 5.13 -2.25
CA ALA A 16 -8.24 4.75 -1.43
C ALA A 16 -9.44 5.65 -1.66
N GLY A 17 -9.26 6.98 -1.56
CA GLY A 17 -10.37 7.92 -1.69
C GLY A 17 -10.96 7.98 -3.09
N LEU A 18 -10.11 7.97 -4.12
CA LEU A 18 -10.57 7.92 -5.52
C LEU A 18 -11.31 6.61 -5.81
N LEU A 19 -10.77 5.47 -5.37
CA LEU A 19 -11.43 4.18 -5.60
C LEU A 19 -12.75 4.08 -4.85
N LEU A 20 -12.83 4.60 -3.61
CA LEU A 20 -14.09 4.63 -2.86
C LEU A 20 -15.15 5.47 -3.59
N SER A 21 -14.80 6.71 -3.97
CA SER A 21 -15.71 7.58 -4.72
C SER A 21 -16.19 6.91 -6.02
N TRP A 22 -15.31 6.20 -6.71
CA TRP A 22 -15.66 5.48 -7.93
C TRP A 22 -16.60 4.29 -7.66
N ALA A 23 -16.33 3.51 -6.62
CA ALA A 23 -17.18 2.38 -6.22
C ALA A 23 -18.56 2.84 -5.73
N LEU A 24 -18.63 3.96 -5.00
CA LEU A 24 -19.90 4.56 -4.57
C LEU A 24 -20.73 5.05 -5.76
N ARG A 25 -20.08 5.69 -6.75
CA ARG A 25 -20.73 6.09 -7.98
C ARG A 25 -21.33 4.89 -8.73
N ASP A 26 -20.61 3.78 -8.83
CA ASP A 26 -21.09 2.53 -9.44
C ASP A 26 -22.36 2.00 -8.72
N ALA A 27 -22.41 2.21 -7.39
CA ALA A 27 -23.57 1.88 -6.55
C ALA A 27 -24.68 2.97 -6.55
N GLY A 28 -24.56 4.05 -7.30
CA GLY A 28 -25.54 5.16 -7.34
C GLY A 28 -25.54 6.04 -6.08
N ILE A 29 -24.43 6.10 -5.35
CA ILE A 29 -24.25 6.88 -4.12
C ILE A 29 -23.40 8.10 -4.44
N ASP A 30 -23.92 9.31 -4.15
CA ASP A 30 -23.19 10.55 -4.38
C ASP A 30 -22.06 10.73 -3.38
N SER A 31 -20.92 11.22 -3.86
CA SER A 31 -19.79 11.57 -3.01
C SER A 31 -19.06 12.82 -3.52
N ILE A 32 -18.44 13.56 -2.60
CA ILE A 32 -17.53 14.67 -2.88
C ILE A 32 -16.18 14.34 -2.28
N VAL A 33 -15.12 14.51 -3.08
CA VAL A 33 -13.73 14.27 -2.65
C VAL A 33 -13.05 15.61 -2.39
N VAL A 34 -12.33 15.72 -1.25
CA VAL A 34 -11.56 16.90 -0.86
C VAL A 34 -10.09 16.50 -0.68
N GLU A 35 -9.19 17.10 -1.46
CA GLU A 35 -7.75 16.80 -1.48
C GLU A 35 -6.93 18.07 -1.25
N ASN A 36 -5.92 18.00 -0.39
CA ASN A 36 -5.09 19.15 -0.05
C ASN A 36 -3.96 19.43 -1.06
N ARG A 37 -3.71 18.52 -1.98
CA ARG A 37 -2.69 18.64 -3.03
C ARG A 37 -3.32 18.91 -4.38
N SER A 38 -2.48 19.38 -5.32
CA SER A 38 -2.90 19.48 -6.72
C SER A 38 -3.06 18.11 -7.36
N GLN A 39 -3.88 18.02 -8.40
CA GLN A 39 -4.04 16.80 -9.20
C GLN A 39 -2.69 16.32 -9.75
N ASP A 40 -1.83 17.22 -10.22
CA ASP A 40 -0.51 16.89 -10.76
C ASP A 40 0.39 16.25 -9.68
N TYR A 41 0.35 16.76 -8.45
CA TYR A 41 1.08 16.16 -7.33
C TYR A 41 0.60 14.72 -7.05
N VAL A 42 -0.71 14.51 -7.04
CA VAL A 42 -1.30 13.18 -6.80
C VAL A 42 -0.88 12.20 -7.90
N LEU A 43 -0.88 12.63 -9.17
CA LEU A 43 -0.43 11.86 -10.34
C LEU A 43 1.07 11.53 -10.31
N ALA A 44 1.90 12.46 -9.84
CA ALA A 44 3.36 12.31 -9.83
C ALA A 44 3.87 11.43 -8.69
N ARG A 45 3.04 11.06 -7.70
CA ARG A 45 3.47 10.36 -6.50
C ARG A 45 3.81 8.89 -6.77
N ILE A 46 5.10 8.61 -6.90
CA ILE A 46 5.60 7.24 -7.16
C ILE A 46 5.54 6.40 -5.88
N ARG A 47 4.91 5.21 -5.97
CA ARG A 47 4.85 4.18 -4.93
C ARG A 47 5.02 2.79 -5.57
N ALA A 48 5.35 1.79 -4.74
CA ALA A 48 5.33 0.39 -5.18
C ALA A 48 3.91 0.00 -5.64
N GLY A 49 3.82 -1.03 -6.47
CA GLY A 49 2.54 -1.53 -6.94
C GLY A 49 2.69 -3.00 -7.31
N VAL A 50 2.41 -3.88 -6.35
CA VAL A 50 2.14 -5.30 -6.57
C VAL A 50 0.69 -5.51 -6.14
N LEU A 51 -0.16 -5.83 -7.09
CA LEU A 51 -1.58 -6.07 -6.85
C LEU A 51 -1.82 -7.55 -6.56
N GLU A 52 -2.55 -7.83 -5.49
CA GLU A 52 -3.16 -9.13 -5.24
C GLU A 52 -4.22 -9.43 -6.30
N GLN A 53 -4.48 -10.70 -6.57
CA GLN A 53 -5.50 -11.09 -7.54
C GLN A 53 -6.88 -10.47 -7.22
N SER A 54 -7.30 -10.46 -5.96
CA SER A 54 -8.56 -9.84 -5.52
C SER A 54 -8.63 -8.32 -5.78
N ALA A 55 -7.48 -7.62 -5.72
CA ALA A 55 -7.39 -6.21 -6.06
C ALA A 55 -7.57 -6.00 -7.58
N VAL A 56 -6.94 -6.83 -8.42
CA VAL A 56 -7.11 -6.81 -9.88
C VAL A 56 -8.57 -7.10 -10.26
N GLU A 57 -9.18 -8.10 -9.64
CA GLU A 57 -10.60 -8.45 -9.83
C GLU A 57 -11.53 -7.29 -9.47
N THR A 58 -11.26 -6.60 -8.33
CA THR A 58 -12.04 -5.44 -7.90
C THR A 58 -11.93 -4.29 -8.89
N LEU A 59 -10.70 -3.93 -9.31
CA LEU A 59 -10.47 -2.86 -10.28
C LEU A 59 -11.10 -3.21 -11.64
N THR A 60 -11.00 -4.47 -12.07
CA THR A 60 -11.60 -4.95 -13.32
C THR A 60 -13.13 -4.85 -13.29
N ARG A 61 -13.77 -5.29 -12.20
CA ARG A 61 -15.22 -5.21 -12.00
C ARG A 61 -15.72 -3.75 -12.05
N LEU A 62 -14.92 -2.81 -11.57
CA LEU A 62 -15.22 -1.38 -11.60
C LEU A 62 -14.86 -0.69 -12.93
N GLY A 63 -14.49 -1.45 -13.97
CA GLY A 63 -14.16 -0.92 -15.30
C GLY A 63 -12.76 -0.33 -15.44
N LEU A 64 -11.87 -0.57 -14.48
CA LEU A 64 -10.50 -0.04 -14.44
C LEU A 64 -9.43 -1.09 -14.81
N GLY A 65 -9.84 -2.26 -15.32
CA GLY A 65 -8.93 -3.40 -15.56
C GLY A 65 -8.24 -3.40 -16.92
N GLU A 66 -8.60 -2.54 -17.88
CA GLU A 66 -8.08 -2.63 -19.25
C GLU A 66 -6.56 -2.43 -19.31
N ARG A 67 -6.05 -1.34 -18.74
CA ARG A 67 -4.60 -1.08 -18.69
C ARG A 67 -3.86 -2.05 -17.79
N ILE A 68 -4.48 -2.51 -16.70
CA ILE A 68 -3.88 -3.56 -15.85
C ILE A 68 -3.60 -4.82 -16.68
N ARG A 69 -4.54 -5.24 -17.53
CA ARG A 69 -4.41 -6.43 -18.39
C ARG A 69 -3.37 -6.26 -19.52
N THR A 70 -3.17 -5.04 -20.02
CA THR A 70 -2.29 -4.76 -21.18
C THR A 70 -0.89 -4.29 -20.78
N GLU A 71 -0.75 -3.65 -19.63
CA GLU A 71 0.50 -3.04 -19.16
C GLU A 71 1.00 -3.65 -17.83
N GLY A 72 0.13 -4.35 -17.09
CA GLY A 72 0.51 -5.07 -15.87
C GLY A 72 1.41 -6.26 -16.20
N LEU A 73 2.36 -6.53 -15.29
CA LEU A 73 3.26 -7.68 -15.40
C LEU A 73 2.79 -8.74 -14.41
N GLU A 74 2.22 -9.82 -14.95
CA GLU A 74 1.75 -10.95 -14.13
C GLU A 74 2.93 -11.80 -13.71
N HIS A 75 2.96 -12.18 -12.42
CA HIS A 75 3.97 -13.04 -11.83
C HIS A 75 3.30 -14.25 -11.22
N ASP A 76 3.77 -15.43 -11.61
CA ASP A 76 3.30 -16.69 -11.08
C ASP A 76 3.89 -17.01 -9.71
N GLY A 77 4.89 -16.24 -9.25
CA GLY A 77 5.53 -16.43 -7.97
C GLY A 77 6.52 -15.31 -7.60
N ILE A 78 7.44 -15.66 -6.71
CA ILE A 78 8.58 -14.83 -6.31
C ILE A 78 9.81 -15.69 -6.10
N TYR A 79 10.98 -15.07 -6.18
CA TYR A 79 12.23 -15.70 -5.77
C TYR A 79 12.62 -15.28 -4.35
N LEU A 80 12.94 -16.26 -3.50
CA LEU A 80 13.67 -16.08 -2.24
C LEU A 80 15.14 -16.42 -2.49
N GLN A 81 16.04 -15.50 -2.15
CA GLN A 81 17.48 -15.67 -2.36
C GLN A 81 18.25 -15.55 -1.05
N PHE A 82 19.10 -16.52 -0.76
CA PHE A 82 19.98 -16.54 0.40
C PHE A 82 21.15 -17.50 0.18
N ARG A 83 22.27 -17.31 0.86
CA ARG A 83 23.50 -18.13 0.69
C ARG A 83 23.99 -18.25 -0.76
N GLY A 84 23.72 -17.24 -1.60
CA GLY A 84 24.09 -17.27 -3.03
C GLY A 84 23.27 -18.21 -3.91
N GLU A 85 22.14 -18.69 -3.40
CA GLU A 85 21.19 -19.54 -4.13
C GLU A 85 19.82 -18.86 -4.23
N ARG A 86 19.10 -19.12 -5.32
CA ARG A 86 17.79 -18.56 -5.62
C ARG A 86 16.75 -19.67 -5.70
N HIS A 87 15.67 -19.54 -4.92
CA HIS A 87 14.58 -20.49 -4.81
C HIS A 87 13.29 -19.87 -5.31
N HIS A 88 12.67 -20.47 -6.33
CA HIS A 88 11.36 -20.04 -6.81
C HIS A 88 10.25 -20.58 -5.90
N VAL A 89 9.31 -19.73 -5.52
CA VAL A 89 8.06 -20.10 -4.86
C VAL A 89 6.94 -19.81 -5.84
N ASP A 90 6.49 -20.85 -6.53
CA ASP A 90 5.49 -20.77 -7.60
C ASP A 90 4.08 -20.74 -7.01
N PHE A 91 3.45 -19.59 -6.99
CA PHE A 91 2.10 -19.40 -6.45
C PHE A 91 1.05 -20.05 -7.34
N GLN A 92 1.26 -20.02 -8.66
CA GLN A 92 0.33 -20.61 -9.62
C GLN A 92 0.26 -22.13 -9.46
N GLU A 93 1.43 -22.79 -9.33
CA GLU A 93 1.48 -24.23 -9.09
C GLU A 93 0.92 -24.61 -7.70
N LEU A 94 1.27 -23.83 -6.68
CA LEU A 94 0.94 -24.15 -5.29
C LEU A 94 -0.54 -23.95 -4.95
N ILE A 95 -1.15 -22.85 -5.44
CA ILE A 95 -2.49 -22.40 -5.01
C ILE A 95 -3.36 -21.86 -6.15
N GLY A 96 -2.91 -21.90 -7.41
CA GLY A 96 -3.66 -21.41 -8.58
C GLY A 96 -3.89 -19.90 -8.59
N ARG A 97 -2.94 -19.11 -8.08
CA ARG A 97 -3.01 -17.65 -8.01
C ARG A 97 -1.74 -17.01 -8.52
N SER A 98 -1.88 -15.77 -8.99
CA SER A 98 -0.77 -14.90 -9.40
C SER A 98 -0.85 -13.54 -8.69
N VAL A 99 0.16 -12.72 -8.88
CA VAL A 99 0.14 -11.30 -8.51
C VAL A 99 0.50 -10.46 -9.74
N THR A 100 0.08 -9.20 -9.76
CA THR A 100 0.34 -8.32 -10.90
C THR A 100 1.15 -7.12 -10.47
N VAL A 101 2.31 -6.91 -11.05
CA VAL A 101 3.05 -5.66 -10.88
C VAL A 101 2.42 -4.60 -11.77
N TYR A 102 1.75 -3.65 -11.14
CA TYR A 102 1.15 -2.48 -11.76
C TYR A 102 1.28 -1.31 -10.80
N GLY A 103 2.03 -0.29 -11.17
CA GLY A 103 2.41 0.79 -10.27
C GLY A 103 1.20 1.48 -9.64
N GLN A 104 1.26 1.81 -8.36
CA GLN A 104 0.18 2.55 -7.69
C GLN A 104 -0.19 3.84 -8.43
N GLN A 105 0.81 4.55 -9.01
CA GLN A 105 0.53 5.74 -9.80
C GLN A 105 -0.28 5.45 -11.07
N GLU A 106 -0.16 4.27 -11.66
CA GLU A 106 -0.96 3.90 -12.82
C GLU A 106 -2.42 3.65 -12.43
N VAL A 107 -2.64 2.99 -11.27
CA VAL A 107 -4.01 2.87 -10.69
C VAL A 107 -4.62 4.26 -10.44
N VAL A 108 -3.84 5.20 -9.90
CA VAL A 108 -4.31 6.58 -9.65
C VAL A 108 -4.60 7.31 -10.95
N LYS A 109 -3.78 7.15 -12.00
CA LYS A 109 -4.03 7.73 -13.33
C LYS A 109 -5.36 7.22 -13.92
N ASP A 110 -5.59 5.91 -13.84
CA ASP A 110 -6.82 5.30 -14.33
C ASP A 110 -8.05 5.83 -13.59
N LEU A 111 -7.97 5.93 -12.27
CA LEU A 111 -9.02 6.50 -11.43
C LEU A 111 -9.30 7.97 -11.76
N ILE A 112 -8.26 8.82 -11.86
CA ILE A 112 -8.41 10.23 -12.20
C ILE A 112 -9.01 10.39 -13.61
N ALA A 113 -8.57 9.61 -14.58
CA ALA A 113 -9.13 9.62 -15.93
C ALA A 113 -10.63 9.26 -15.92
N ALA A 114 -11.01 8.22 -15.17
CA ALA A 114 -12.40 7.81 -15.00
C ALA A 114 -13.25 8.90 -14.34
N HIS A 115 -12.77 9.50 -13.27
CA HIS A 115 -13.45 10.60 -12.57
C HIS A 115 -13.63 11.84 -13.46
N ASN A 116 -12.58 12.24 -14.19
CA ASN A 116 -12.64 13.37 -15.11
C ASN A 116 -13.68 13.12 -16.24
N ALA A 117 -13.68 11.91 -16.81
CA ALA A 117 -14.66 11.54 -17.83
C ALA A 117 -16.11 11.51 -17.31
N ALA A 118 -16.28 11.18 -16.03
CA ALA A 118 -17.56 11.09 -15.36
C ALA A 118 -18.06 12.43 -14.78
N GLY A 119 -17.24 13.48 -14.77
CA GLY A 119 -17.56 14.78 -14.16
C GLY A 119 -17.76 14.71 -12.64
N SER A 120 -16.97 13.87 -11.94
CA SER A 120 -17.04 13.73 -10.49
C SER A 120 -16.58 15.03 -9.79
N THR A 121 -17.17 15.36 -8.64
CA THR A 121 -16.78 16.53 -7.86
C THR A 121 -15.58 16.19 -6.98
N ILE A 122 -14.42 16.77 -7.31
CA ILE A 122 -13.18 16.64 -6.56
C ILE A 122 -12.58 18.04 -6.36
N TYR A 123 -12.44 18.46 -5.11
CA TYR A 123 -11.77 19.70 -4.73
C TYR A 123 -10.30 19.42 -4.48
N TYR A 124 -9.44 19.73 -5.45
CA TYR A 124 -7.98 19.73 -5.26
C TYR A 124 -7.49 21.03 -4.63
N GLU A 125 -6.32 21.02 -4.01
CA GLU A 125 -5.71 22.19 -3.33
C GLU A 125 -6.60 22.79 -2.24
N ALA A 126 -7.41 21.95 -1.59
CA ALA A 126 -8.22 22.34 -0.44
C ALA A 126 -7.34 22.52 0.80
N ALA A 127 -7.28 23.72 1.33
CA ALA A 127 -6.54 24.07 2.55
C ALA A 127 -7.45 24.01 3.78
N ASP A 128 -6.84 23.95 4.97
CA ASP A 128 -7.52 24.06 6.28
C ASP A 128 -8.69 23.08 6.45
N VAL A 129 -8.56 21.87 5.91
CA VAL A 129 -9.60 20.84 5.99
C VAL A 129 -9.84 20.46 7.45
N ALA A 130 -11.09 20.53 7.89
CA ALA A 130 -11.50 20.12 9.24
C ALA A 130 -12.82 19.34 9.19
N VAL A 131 -12.98 18.40 10.13
CA VAL A 131 -14.16 17.52 10.25
C VAL A 131 -14.87 17.84 11.56
N HIS A 132 -16.18 17.97 11.52
CA HIS A 132 -17.00 18.40 12.64
C HIS A 132 -18.21 17.47 12.84
N ASP A 133 -18.74 17.45 14.05
CA ASP A 133 -20.03 16.84 14.40
C ASP A 133 -20.11 15.34 14.08
N LEU A 134 -18.99 14.60 14.27
CA LEU A 134 -18.86 13.20 13.89
C LEU A 134 -19.83 12.23 14.60
N GLU A 135 -20.40 12.63 15.75
CA GLU A 135 -21.37 11.82 16.48
C GLU A 135 -22.83 12.19 16.12
N SER A 136 -23.00 13.12 15.18
CA SER A 136 -24.32 13.50 14.68
C SER A 136 -24.68 12.73 13.41
N SER A 137 -25.94 12.82 12.99
CA SER A 137 -26.43 12.31 11.71
C SER A 137 -26.12 13.22 10.52
N ALA A 138 -25.42 14.33 10.73
CA ALA A 138 -25.08 15.30 9.70
C ALA A 138 -23.68 15.88 9.97
N PRO A 139 -22.62 15.07 9.87
CA PRO A 139 -21.25 15.53 10.01
C PRO A 139 -20.93 16.55 8.93
N ARG A 140 -20.00 17.47 9.24
CA ARG A 140 -19.61 18.52 8.32
C ARG A 140 -18.12 18.51 8.05
N VAL A 141 -17.77 18.87 6.82
CA VAL A 141 -16.38 19.10 6.40
C VAL A 141 -16.26 20.56 5.98
N THR A 142 -15.31 21.28 6.57
CA THR A 142 -14.99 22.66 6.19
C THR A 142 -13.59 22.72 5.59
N PHE A 143 -13.39 23.57 4.59
CA PHE A 143 -12.10 23.79 3.94
C PHE A 143 -12.07 25.14 3.20
N THR A 144 -10.88 25.56 2.81
CA THR A 144 -10.65 26.72 1.93
C THR A 144 -10.25 26.22 0.55
N HIS A 145 -10.97 26.66 -0.49
CA HIS A 145 -10.63 26.34 -1.89
C HIS A 145 -10.68 27.63 -2.74
N ALA A 146 -9.63 27.86 -3.55
CA ALA A 146 -9.49 29.07 -4.36
C ALA A 146 -9.68 30.40 -3.57
N GLY A 147 -9.31 30.40 -2.27
CA GLY A 147 -9.44 31.54 -1.38
C GLY A 147 -10.84 31.74 -0.78
N GLU A 148 -11.78 30.87 -1.07
CA GLU A 148 -13.14 30.92 -0.52
C GLU A 148 -13.37 29.79 0.51
N ALA A 149 -14.16 30.06 1.54
CA ALA A 149 -14.54 29.06 2.53
C ALA A 149 -15.68 28.21 1.99
N HIS A 150 -15.54 26.88 2.13
CA HIS A 150 -16.51 25.87 1.73
C HIS A 150 -16.96 25.05 2.93
N GLU A 151 -18.18 24.57 2.88
CA GLU A 151 -18.76 23.63 3.84
C GLU A 151 -19.55 22.55 3.10
N ILE A 152 -19.26 21.27 3.42
CA ILE A 152 -20.00 20.11 2.96
C ILE A 152 -20.70 19.49 4.17
N THR A 153 -22.00 19.26 4.06
CA THR A 153 -22.76 18.41 4.99
C THR A 153 -22.96 17.04 4.36
N ALA A 154 -22.71 15.97 5.11
CA ALA A 154 -22.82 14.61 4.59
C ALA A 154 -23.55 13.69 5.59
N ASP A 155 -23.96 12.49 5.13
CA ASP A 155 -24.41 11.44 6.05
C ASP A 155 -23.19 10.78 6.72
N PHE A 156 -22.11 10.61 5.94
CA PHE A 156 -20.85 10.01 6.39
C PHE A 156 -19.62 10.76 5.90
N VAL A 157 -18.55 10.72 6.69
CA VAL A 157 -17.22 11.20 6.32
C VAL A 157 -16.27 10.00 6.22
N VAL A 158 -15.46 9.94 5.18
CA VAL A 158 -14.41 8.91 5.05
C VAL A 158 -13.04 9.56 4.98
N GLY A 159 -12.19 9.24 5.95
CA GLY A 159 -10.79 9.61 5.98
C GLY A 159 -9.95 8.63 5.14
N ALA A 160 -9.55 9.05 3.95
CA ALA A 160 -8.58 8.41 3.07
C ALA A 160 -7.35 9.32 2.86
N ASP A 161 -7.08 10.17 3.85
CA ASP A 161 -6.16 11.31 3.87
C ASP A 161 -4.73 10.94 4.29
N GLY A 162 -4.44 9.64 4.35
CA GLY A 162 -3.13 9.11 4.63
C GLY A 162 -2.72 9.26 6.11
N PHE A 163 -1.46 8.91 6.40
CA PHE A 163 -0.97 8.86 7.76
C PHE A 163 -1.00 10.22 8.49
N HIS A 164 -0.74 11.30 7.77
CA HIS A 164 -0.66 12.66 8.31
C HIS A 164 -1.96 13.46 8.13
N GLY A 165 -3.05 12.78 7.74
CA GLY A 165 -4.35 13.40 7.54
C GLY A 165 -5.03 13.86 8.83
N VAL A 166 -6.10 14.63 8.67
CA VAL A 166 -6.85 15.24 9.79
C VAL A 166 -7.91 14.31 10.38
N CYS A 167 -8.42 13.35 9.58
CA CYS A 167 -9.59 12.54 9.96
C CYS A 167 -9.33 11.70 11.21
N ARG A 168 -8.21 10.96 11.27
CA ARG A 168 -7.84 10.18 12.46
C ARG A 168 -7.62 11.08 13.68
N ALA A 169 -7.03 12.26 13.48
CA ALA A 169 -6.77 13.22 14.56
C ALA A 169 -8.05 13.86 15.11
N SER A 170 -9.18 13.79 14.37
CA SER A 170 -10.49 14.27 14.79
C SER A 170 -11.21 13.29 15.74
N ILE A 171 -10.74 12.06 15.86
CA ILE A 171 -11.26 11.11 16.86
C ILE A 171 -10.70 11.49 18.24
N PRO A 172 -11.54 11.61 19.29
CA PRO A 172 -11.09 11.89 20.64
C PRO A 172 -10.00 10.91 21.12
N ARG A 173 -8.96 11.43 21.76
CA ARG A 173 -7.79 10.62 22.17
C ARG A 173 -8.15 9.45 23.09
N GLU A 174 -9.15 9.63 23.93
CA GLU A 174 -9.69 8.61 24.83
C GLU A 174 -10.46 7.50 24.11
N ALA A 175 -10.92 7.74 22.89
CA ALA A 175 -11.68 6.80 22.10
C ALA A 175 -10.79 5.92 21.17
N ILE A 176 -9.50 6.24 21.01
CA ILE A 176 -8.61 5.57 20.08
C ILE A 176 -7.23 5.27 20.70
N THR A 177 -6.74 4.07 20.46
CA THR A 177 -5.35 3.70 20.76
C THR A 177 -4.58 3.59 19.45
N LEU A 178 -3.35 4.09 19.43
CA LEU A 178 -2.46 4.00 18.27
C LEU A 178 -1.36 2.99 18.57
N TYR A 179 -1.32 1.91 17.79
CA TYR A 179 -0.25 0.92 17.83
C TYR A 179 0.78 1.30 16.77
N ASP A 180 2.01 1.53 17.19
CA ASP A 180 3.08 2.07 16.36
C ASP A 180 4.39 1.34 16.63
N ARG A 181 5.04 0.88 15.56
CA ARG A 181 6.35 0.22 15.62
C ARG A 181 7.24 0.76 14.50
N SER A 182 8.36 1.35 14.86
CA SER A 182 9.45 1.70 13.95
C SER A 182 10.47 0.58 13.88
N TYR A 183 11.06 0.40 12.69
CA TYR A 183 12.13 -0.58 12.46
C TYR A 183 13.50 0.12 12.49
N PRO A 184 14.58 -0.56 12.90
CA PRO A 184 15.91 0.04 13.02
C PRO A 184 16.64 0.13 11.66
N TYR A 185 15.94 0.08 10.57
CA TYR A 185 16.45 0.17 9.20
C TYR A 185 15.44 0.85 8.27
N ALA A 186 15.95 1.29 7.13
CA ALA A 186 15.17 1.93 6.08
C ALA A 186 15.41 1.20 4.74
N TRP A 187 14.60 1.53 3.75
CA TRP A 187 14.84 1.13 2.37
C TRP A 187 15.35 2.30 1.55
N LEU A 188 16.49 2.10 0.90
CA LEU A 188 16.91 2.89 -0.26
C LEU A 188 16.20 2.30 -1.48
N GLY A 189 15.20 3.00 -1.99
CA GLY A 189 14.50 2.67 -3.21
C GLY A 189 15.14 3.34 -4.41
N ILE A 190 15.37 2.60 -5.49
CA ILE A 190 16.08 3.01 -6.69
C ILE A 190 15.19 2.75 -7.91
N LEU A 191 15.06 3.73 -8.81
CA LEU A 191 14.55 3.54 -10.17
C LEU A 191 15.71 3.65 -11.16
N ALA A 192 15.81 2.67 -12.05
CA ALA A 192 16.85 2.64 -13.07
C ALA A 192 16.26 2.42 -14.46
N ASN A 193 16.71 3.19 -15.43
CA ASN A 193 16.39 3.03 -16.85
C ASN A 193 17.13 1.82 -17.43
N VAL A 194 16.65 0.64 -17.10
CA VAL A 194 17.17 -0.63 -17.56
C VAL A 194 16.07 -1.69 -17.49
N ALA A 195 16.03 -2.57 -18.48
CA ALA A 195 15.11 -3.70 -18.46
C ALA A 195 15.33 -4.56 -17.20
N PRO A 196 14.25 -5.11 -16.61
CA PRO A 196 14.40 -6.06 -15.51
C PRO A 196 15.32 -7.23 -15.86
N SER A 197 16.14 -7.64 -14.90
CA SER A 197 17.10 -8.75 -15.08
C SER A 197 16.49 -10.12 -14.84
N THR A 198 15.22 -10.18 -14.48
CA THR A 198 14.40 -11.39 -14.30
C THR A 198 12.93 -11.04 -14.48
N ASP A 199 12.12 -12.04 -14.77
CA ASP A 199 10.68 -11.87 -15.04
C ASP A 199 9.86 -11.72 -13.76
N GLU A 200 10.41 -12.08 -12.58
CA GLU A 200 9.72 -12.02 -11.30
C GLU A 200 10.55 -11.31 -10.22
N LEU A 201 9.90 -11.02 -9.10
CA LEU A 201 10.49 -10.37 -7.94
C LEU A 201 11.54 -11.26 -7.27
N ILE A 202 12.70 -10.68 -6.90
CA ILE A 202 13.70 -11.34 -6.08
C ILE A 202 13.76 -10.67 -4.72
N TYR A 203 13.57 -11.43 -3.65
CA TYR A 203 13.77 -11.05 -2.27
C TYR A 203 15.02 -11.70 -1.72
N ALA A 204 16.08 -10.95 -1.47
CA ALA A 204 17.36 -11.47 -1.04
C ALA A 204 17.68 -11.12 0.41
N LEU A 205 17.98 -12.15 1.22
CA LEU A 205 18.67 -12.00 2.51
C LEU A 205 20.16 -12.20 2.28
N HIS A 206 20.96 -11.19 2.58
CA HIS A 206 22.41 -11.21 2.52
C HIS A 206 23.02 -10.84 3.88
N GLU A 207 24.27 -11.20 4.12
CA GLU A 207 24.98 -10.79 5.35
C GLU A 207 25.05 -9.27 5.51
N ASP A 208 25.09 -8.53 4.40
CA ASP A 208 25.02 -7.07 4.35
C ASP A 208 23.62 -6.48 4.39
N GLY A 209 22.59 -7.30 4.61
CA GLY A 209 21.21 -6.89 4.72
C GLY A 209 20.40 -7.19 3.47
N PHE A 210 19.14 -6.81 3.49
CA PHE A 210 18.17 -7.05 2.46
C PHE A 210 18.50 -6.35 1.13
N ALA A 211 18.19 -7.03 0.03
CA ALA A 211 18.05 -6.42 -1.29
C ALA A 211 16.83 -6.98 -2.02
N MET A 212 16.26 -6.21 -2.93
CA MET A 212 15.14 -6.65 -3.75
C MET A 212 15.31 -6.16 -5.18
N HIS A 213 15.07 -7.07 -6.13
CA HIS A 213 14.86 -6.73 -7.53
C HIS A 213 13.37 -6.80 -7.84
N SER A 214 12.88 -5.78 -8.50
CA SER A 214 11.51 -5.66 -8.96
C SER A 214 11.49 -4.92 -10.30
N MET A 215 10.35 -4.90 -10.97
CA MET A 215 10.15 -4.19 -12.21
C MET A 215 9.11 -3.09 -12.03
N ARG A 216 9.16 -2.11 -12.94
CA ARG A 216 8.16 -1.06 -13.06
C ARG A 216 7.49 -1.10 -14.43
N SER A 217 8.25 -1.47 -15.44
CA SER A 217 7.84 -1.67 -16.83
C SER A 217 8.85 -2.58 -17.52
N PRO A 218 8.63 -2.99 -18.78
CA PRO A 218 9.63 -3.75 -19.54
C PRO A 218 10.98 -3.03 -19.72
N HIS A 219 11.07 -1.74 -19.40
CA HIS A 219 12.26 -0.91 -19.62
C HIS A 219 12.79 -0.24 -18.34
N VAL A 220 12.08 -0.39 -17.20
CA VAL A 220 12.44 0.27 -15.94
C VAL A 220 12.44 -0.75 -14.82
N SER A 221 13.60 -0.89 -14.16
CA SER A 221 13.75 -1.70 -12.94
C SER A 221 13.51 -0.86 -11.69
N ARG A 222 12.89 -1.48 -10.68
CA ARG A 222 12.76 -0.93 -9.33
C ARG A 222 13.53 -1.80 -8.36
N LEU A 223 14.54 -1.22 -7.72
CA LEU A 223 15.45 -1.94 -6.85
C LEU A 223 15.39 -1.37 -5.44
N TYR A 224 15.75 -2.18 -4.44
CA TYR A 224 15.77 -1.75 -3.05
C TYR A 224 16.98 -2.34 -2.33
N LEU A 225 17.54 -1.53 -1.43
CA LEU A 225 18.57 -1.93 -0.48
C LEU A 225 18.16 -1.57 0.93
N GLN A 226 18.39 -2.48 1.88
CA GLN A 226 18.37 -2.12 3.29
C GLN A 226 19.53 -1.17 3.59
N VAL A 227 19.21 -0.07 4.25
CA VAL A 227 20.16 0.97 4.71
C VAL A 227 19.86 1.32 6.17
N ASP A 228 20.77 2.06 6.81
CA ASP A 228 20.52 2.58 8.16
C ASP A 228 19.48 3.71 8.13
N THR A 229 18.71 3.87 9.21
CA THR A 229 17.75 4.98 9.33
C THR A 229 18.42 6.35 9.40
N ALA A 230 19.69 6.41 9.75
CA ALA A 230 20.50 7.64 9.77
C ALA A 230 21.19 7.96 8.45
N ASP A 231 21.12 7.06 7.46
CA ASP A 231 21.74 7.29 6.15
C ASP A 231 21.04 8.42 5.38
N SER A 232 21.87 9.16 4.63
CA SER A 232 21.40 10.18 3.66
C SER A 232 21.73 9.77 2.23
N LEU A 233 21.05 10.35 1.25
CA LEU A 233 21.29 10.05 -0.17
C LEU A 233 22.70 10.36 -0.63
N ASP A 234 23.36 11.36 -0.03
CA ASP A 234 24.75 11.74 -0.35
C ASP A 234 25.77 10.63 -0.02
N GLN A 235 25.42 9.73 0.91
CA GLN A 235 26.25 8.58 1.28
C GLN A 235 26.06 7.41 0.30
N TRP A 236 25.11 7.51 -0.64
CA TRP A 236 24.76 6.49 -1.60
C TRP A 236 24.90 6.98 -3.04
N PRO A 237 26.15 7.25 -3.52
CA PRO A 237 26.42 7.49 -4.93
C PRO A 237 26.09 6.24 -5.76
N ASP A 238 25.85 6.42 -7.05
CA ASP A 238 25.35 5.37 -7.94
C ASP A 238 26.27 4.16 -8.01
N GLU A 239 27.59 4.36 -8.01
CA GLU A 239 28.58 3.27 -7.97
C GLU A 239 28.38 2.40 -6.72
N ARG A 240 28.27 3.00 -5.53
CA ARG A 240 28.03 2.27 -4.28
C ARG A 240 26.72 1.51 -4.29
N ILE A 241 25.69 2.08 -4.90
CA ILE A 241 24.38 1.42 -5.06
C ILE A 241 24.53 0.15 -5.88
N TRP A 242 25.15 0.23 -7.07
CA TRP A 242 25.35 -0.91 -7.95
C TRP A 242 26.24 -1.98 -7.33
N GLU A 243 27.34 -1.60 -6.69
CA GLU A 243 28.21 -2.54 -5.94
C GLU A 243 27.41 -3.33 -4.89
N ASN A 244 26.58 -2.66 -4.10
CA ASN A 244 25.74 -3.31 -3.07
C ASN A 244 24.64 -4.19 -3.68
N LEU A 245 24.03 -3.77 -4.78
CA LEU A 245 23.04 -4.57 -5.49
C LEU A 245 23.67 -5.84 -6.07
N HIS A 246 24.84 -5.75 -6.71
CA HIS A 246 25.58 -6.91 -7.20
C HIS A 246 25.99 -7.87 -6.08
N ALA A 247 26.49 -7.33 -4.96
CA ALA A 247 26.89 -8.17 -3.83
C ALA A 247 25.70 -8.95 -3.25
N ARG A 248 24.55 -8.28 -3.08
CA ARG A 248 23.39 -8.87 -2.38
C ARG A 248 22.46 -9.69 -3.29
N LEU A 249 22.40 -9.38 -4.60
CA LEU A 249 21.54 -10.08 -5.56
C LEU A 249 22.30 -11.07 -6.43
N GLY A 250 23.63 -11.06 -6.41
CA GLY A 250 24.47 -11.93 -7.24
C GLY A 250 24.29 -13.41 -6.93
N VAL A 251 24.13 -14.21 -7.97
CA VAL A 251 24.19 -15.69 -7.92
C VAL A 251 24.96 -16.21 -9.12
N PRO A 252 25.60 -17.41 -9.04
CA PRO A 252 26.31 -17.98 -10.17
C PRO A 252 25.44 -18.08 -11.43
N GLY A 253 25.97 -17.62 -12.57
CA GLY A 253 25.31 -17.73 -13.87
C GLY A 253 24.21 -16.69 -14.14
N TRP A 254 24.00 -15.72 -13.25
CA TRP A 254 23.07 -14.62 -13.45
C TRP A 254 23.78 -13.26 -13.29
N THR A 255 23.37 -12.28 -14.07
CA THR A 255 23.94 -10.93 -14.05
C THR A 255 22.85 -9.90 -13.89
N LEU A 256 22.97 -9.04 -12.89
CA LEU A 256 22.14 -7.85 -12.73
C LEU A 256 22.52 -6.83 -13.81
N GLN A 257 21.55 -6.36 -14.57
CA GLN A 257 21.75 -5.32 -15.56
C GLN A 257 21.77 -3.95 -14.88
N GLU A 258 22.76 -3.13 -15.22
CA GLU A 258 22.87 -1.75 -14.76
C GLU A 258 22.30 -0.77 -15.79
N GLY A 259 21.83 0.37 -15.33
CA GLY A 259 21.35 1.47 -16.15
C GLY A 259 21.40 2.80 -15.39
N GLU A 260 21.01 3.88 -16.04
CA GLU A 260 20.93 5.20 -15.43
C GLU A 260 19.94 5.20 -14.26
N ILE A 261 20.39 5.58 -13.06
CA ILE A 261 19.52 5.79 -11.89
C ILE A 261 18.79 7.12 -12.08
N THR A 262 17.47 7.05 -12.23
CA THR A 262 16.62 8.22 -12.51
C THR A 262 15.95 8.79 -11.26
N ASP A 263 15.78 7.97 -10.21
CA ASP A 263 15.22 8.40 -8.93
C ASP A 263 15.76 7.51 -7.80
N LYS A 264 16.00 8.12 -6.65
CA LYS A 264 16.36 7.41 -5.43
C LYS A 264 15.79 8.09 -4.19
N SER A 265 15.35 7.30 -3.22
CA SER A 265 14.76 7.80 -1.98
C SER A 265 14.99 6.85 -0.81
N ILE A 266 15.21 7.41 0.40
CA ILE A 266 15.29 6.61 1.63
C ILE A 266 13.95 6.70 2.34
N THR A 267 13.37 5.54 2.65
CA THR A 267 12.07 5.43 3.31
C THR A 267 12.22 4.62 4.60
N PRO A 268 12.07 5.23 5.77
CA PRO A 268 12.00 4.51 7.05
C PRO A 268 10.84 3.53 7.07
N MET A 269 11.05 2.37 7.69
CA MET A 269 10.03 1.35 7.79
C MET A 269 9.22 1.49 9.09
N ARG A 270 7.91 1.29 8.96
CA ARG A 270 6.97 1.46 10.07
C ARG A 270 5.80 0.51 9.92
N SER A 271 5.31 0.00 11.06
CA SER A 271 3.99 -0.59 11.24
C SER A 271 3.13 0.35 12.07
N PHE A 272 1.91 0.56 11.66
CA PHE A 272 0.96 1.39 12.39
C PHE A 272 -0.46 0.84 12.25
N VAL A 273 -1.22 0.82 13.34
CA VAL A 273 -2.66 0.48 13.33
C VAL A 273 -3.38 1.37 14.34
N ALA A 274 -4.45 2.03 13.89
CA ALA A 274 -5.42 2.65 14.77
C ALA A 274 -6.37 1.58 15.32
N SER A 275 -6.66 1.60 16.63
CA SER A 275 -7.56 0.61 17.26
C SER A 275 -9.02 0.72 16.82
N ARG A 276 -9.34 1.77 16.07
CA ARG A 276 -10.67 2.07 15.53
C ARG A 276 -10.58 2.57 14.10
N LEU A 277 -11.37 1.97 13.21
CA LEU A 277 -11.55 2.44 11.84
C LEU A 277 -12.96 3.04 11.60
N ALA A 278 -13.77 3.11 12.65
CA ALA A 278 -15.08 3.75 12.63
C ALA A 278 -15.32 4.50 13.96
N TYR A 279 -15.80 5.77 13.88
CA TYR A 279 -16.18 6.57 15.03
C TYR A 279 -17.33 7.52 14.66
N GLY A 280 -18.52 7.28 15.24
CA GLY A 280 -19.74 7.97 14.82
C GLY A 280 -19.96 7.82 13.31
N SER A 281 -20.07 8.93 12.61
CA SER A 281 -20.24 8.98 11.16
C SER A 281 -18.91 9.01 10.37
N LEU A 282 -17.75 8.87 11.04
CA LEU A 282 -16.43 8.84 10.42
C LEU A 282 -15.94 7.41 10.25
N PHE A 283 -15.46 7.09 9.04
CA PHE A 283 -14.74 5.85 8.71
C PHE A 283 -13.31 6.17 8.23
N LEU A 284 -12.35 5.31 8.56
CA LEU A 284 -10.96 5.43 8.10
C LEU A 284 -10.66 4.28 7.13
N ALA A 285 -9.93 4.58 6.04
CA ALA A 285 -9.48 3.61 5.05
C ALA A 285 -8.02 3.87 4.64
N GLY A 286 -7.28 2.80 4.37
CA GLY A 286 -5.88 2.86 3.96
C GLY A 286 -4.96 3.47 5.02
N ASP A 287 -3.95 4.26 4.58
CA ASP A 287 -2.92 4.84 5.45
C ASP A 287 -3.48 5.77 6.54
N ALA A 288 -4.73 6.22 6.45
CA ALA A 288 -5.40 6.96 7.52
C ALA A 288 -5.62 6.08 8.76
N GLY A 289 -5.89 4.79 8.57
CA GLY A 289 -6.14 3.82 9.63
C GLY A 289 -4.94 2.94 9.96
N HIS A 290 -4.09 2.61 8.98
CA HIS A 290 -3.01 1.64 9.16
C HIS A 290 -1.89 1.78 8.13
N ILE A 291 -0.66 1.44 8.54
CA ILE A 291 0.52 1.33 7.67
C ILE A 291 1.17 -0.03 7.92
N VAL A 292 1.65 -0.65 6.87
CA VAL A 292 2.45 -1.89 6.92
C VAL A 292 3.85 -1.64 6.38
N PRO A 293 4.87 -2.37 6.85
CA PRO A 293 6.17 -2.34 6.21
C PRO A 293 6.03 -2.85 4.75
N PRO A 294 6.79 -2.28 3.81
CA PRO A 294 6.56 -2.52 2.37
C PRO A 294 6.94 -3.93 1.91
N THR A 295 7.68 -4.70 2.71
CA THR A 295 8.23 -6.02 2.35
C THR A 295 7.17 -7.00 1.88
N GLY A 296 5.97 -6.98 2.47
CA GLY A 296 4.87 -7.87 2.08
C GLY A 296 4.01 -7.35 0.92
N ALA A 297 4.33 -6.17 0.35
CA ALA A 297 3.55 -5.54 -0.73
C ALA A 297 2.05 -5.32 -0.41
N LYS A 298 1.69 -5.05 0.86
CA LYS A 298 0.30 -5.06 1.35
C LYS A 298 -0.39 -3.70 1.42
N GLY A 299 0.34 -2.58 1.34
CA GLY A 299 -0.24 -1.26 1.61
C GLY A 299 -1.41 -0.89 0.68
N LEU A 300 -1.19 -0.93 -0.64
CA LEU A 300 -2.24 -0.64 -1.64
C LEU A 300 -3.37 -1.68 -1.58
N ASN A 301 -3.03 -2.96 -1.45
CA ASN A 301 -4.00 -4.05 -1.39
C ASN A 301 -4.91 -3.93 -0.14
N SER A 302 -4.37 -3.52 1.00
CA SER A 302 -5.16 -3.24 2.21
C SER A 302 -6.12 -2.07 2.00
N ALA A 303 -5.66 -1.00 1.35
CA ALA A 303 -6.50 0.15 1.03
C ALA A 303 -7.64 -0.23 0.07
N ILE A 304 -7.37 -1.03 -0.97
CA ILE A 304 -8.39 -1.55 -1.90
C ILE A 304 -9.41 -2.43 -1.16
N ALA A 305 -8.95 -3.28 -0.22
CA ALA A 305 -9.82 -4.11 0.58
C ALA A 305 -10.75 -3.30 1.50
N ASP A 306 -10.19 -2.32 2.23
CA ASP A 306 -10.99 -1.43 3.08
C ASP A 306 -12.08 -0.74 2.28
N VAL A 307 -11.70 -0.18 1.12
CA VAL A 307 -12.63 0.51 0.21
C VAL A 307 -13.70 -0.43 -0.33
N THR A 308 -13.33 -1.65 -0.71
CA THR A 308 -14.29 -2.66 -1.21
C THR A 308 -15.32 -3.00 -0.14
N MET A 309 -14.86 -3.24 1.10
CA MET A 309 -15.73 -3.55 2.24
C MET A 309 -16.61 -2.35 2.60
N LEU A 310 -16.04 -1.14 2.64
CA LEU A 310 -16.77 0.08 3.02
C LEU A 310 -17.81 0.48 1.96
N ALA A 311 -17.47 0.38 0.66
CA ALA A 311 -18.41 0.65 -0.42
C ALA A 311 -19.60 -0.32 -0.39
N ALA A 312 -19.35 -1.61 -0.17
CA ALA A 312 -20.41 -2.61 -0.01
C ALA A 312 -21.28 -2.33 1.22
N ALA A 313 -20.66 -1.92 2.34
CA ALA A 313 -21.37 -1.59 3.58
C ALA A 313 -22.25 -0.35 3.41
N LEU A 314 -21.75 0.71 2.75
CA LEU A 314 -22.53 1.91 2.45
C LEU A 314 -23.66 1.62 1.46
N ALA A 315 -23.42 0.78 0.45
CA ALA A 315 -24.47 0.37 -0.48
C ALA A 315 -25.60 -0.39 0.21
N ALA A 316 -25.27 -1.29 1.14
CA ALA A 316 -26.25 -2.01 1.97
C ALA A 316 -27.03 -1.05 2.87
N HIS A 317 -26.35 -0.09 3.53
CA HIS A 317 -26.98 0.91 4.37
C HIS A 317 -28.05 1.72 3.62
N TYR A 318 -27.72 2.20 2.40
CA TYR A 318 -28.70 2.92 1.57
C TYR A 318 -29.78 2.03 0.94
N ALA A 319 -29.68 0.73 1.15
CA ALA A 319 -30.74 -0.27 0.88
C ALA A 319 -31.43 -0.77 2.16
N ASP A 320 -31.37 0.01 3.25
CA ASP A 320 -31.98 -0.23 4.57
C ASP A 320 -31.39 -1.44 5.34
N ASP A 321 -30.09 -1.80 5.10
CA ASP A 321 -29.36 -2.83 5.84
C ASP A 321 -28.07 -2.28 6.46
N ASP A 322 -28.07 -2.06 7.77
CA ASP A 322 -26.96 -1.48 8.54
C ASP A 322 -25.93 -2.51 9.05
N ALA A 323 -26.16 -3.79 8.83
CA ALA A 323 -25.34 -4.84 9.44
C ALA A 323 -23.86 -4.75 9.03
N LEU A 324 -23.59 -4.53 7.74
CA LEU A 324 -22.22 -4.42 7.22
C LEU A 324 -21.55 -3.13 7.68
N LEU A 325 -22.27 -2.00 7.70
CA LEU A 325 -21.72 -0.71 8.07
C LEU A 325 -21.36 -0.68 9.57
N SER A 326 -22.23 -1.21 10.42
CA SER A 326 -21.97 -1.34 11.85
C SER A 326 -20.79 -2.26 12.15
N GLY A 327 -20.57 -3.28 11.32
CA GLY A 327 -19.48 -4.27 11.45
C GLY A 327 -18.16 -3.87 10.77
N TYR A 328 -18.15 -2.82 9.93
CA TYR A 328 -16.98 -2.46 9.10
C TYR A 328 -15.69 -2.33 9.91
N GLY A 329 -15.71 -1.54 10.97
CA GLY A 329 -14.50 -1.25 11.76
C GLY A 329 -13.86 -2.52 12.34
N GLU A 330 -14.67 -3.46 12.84
CA GLU A 330 -14.18 -4.73 13.39
C GLU A 330 -13.65 -5.65 12.27
N ALA A 331 -14.38 -5.77 11.17
CA ALA A 331 -14.02 -6.64 10.06
C ALA A 331 -12.69 -6.16 9.39
N ALA A 332 -12.57 -4.86 9.12
CA ALA A 332 -11.37 -4.25 8.57
C ALA A 332 -10.16 -4.41 9.50
N LEU A 333 -10.33 -4.19 10.82
CA LEU A 333 -9.26 -4.40 11.80
C LEU A 333 -8.82 -5.86 11.89
N ARG A 334 -9.75 -6.81 11.89
CA ARG A 334 -9.42 -8.25 11.91
C ARG A 334 -8.59 -8.64 10.70
N ARG A 335 -8.94 -8.14 9.52
CA ARG A 335 -8.16 -8.32 8.30
C ARG A 335 -6.79 -7.65 8.44
N GLN A 336 -6.76 -6.41 8.91
CA GLN A 336 -5.53 -5.63 9.01
C GLN A 336 -4.49 -6.25 9.94
N TRP A 337 -4.90 -6.87 11.05
CA TRP A 337 -3.97 -7.56 11.94
C TRP A 337 -3.34 -8.81 11.31
N ARG A 338 -4.06 -9.54 10.43
CA ARG A 338 -3.47 -10.62 9.63
C ARG A 338 -2.43 -10.08 8.65
N VAL A 339 -2.75 -8.98 7.98
CA VAL A 339 -1.82 -8.30 7.05
C VAL A 339 -0.58 -7.77 7.79
N GLN A 340 -0.74 -7.20 8.98
CA GLN A 340 0.38 -6.76 9.83
C GLN A 340 1.28 -7.93 10.20
N GLN A 341 0.70 -9.04 10.65
CA GLN A 341 1.46 -10.24 11.02
C GLN A 341 2.32 -10.72 9.85
N PHE A 342 1.74 -10.86 8.66
CA PHE A 342 2.46 -11.29 7.47
C PHE A 342 3.55 -10.31 7.05
N SER A 343 3.24 -9.01 6.97
CA SER A 343 4.20 -7.99 6.56
C SER A 343 5.37 -7.88 7.55
N GLN A 344 5.08 -8.00 8.85
CA GLN A 344 6.11 -8.04 9.89
C GLN A 344 6.97 -9.30 9.76
N TRP A 345 6.34 -10.47 9.58
CA TRP A 345 7.06 -11.73 9.42
C TRP A 345 8.02 -11.69 8.22
N MET A 346 7.56 -11.23 7.05
CA MET A 346 8.41 -11.04 5.87
C MET A 346 9.56 -10.06 6.14
N THR A 347 9.28 -8.99 6.88
CA THR A 347 10.28 -7.98 7.21
C THR A 347 11.35 -8.58 8.16
N ASP A 348 10.93 -9.22 9.23
CA ASP A 348 11.84 -9.83 10.20
C ASP A 348 12.64 -11.02 9.59
N LEU A 349 12.04 -11.73 8.61
CA LEU A 349 12.71 -12.83 7.89
C LEU A 349 13.85 -12.35 6.98
N LEU A 350 13.71 -11.19 6.35
CA LEU A 350 14.57 -10.77 5.24
C LEU A 350 15.51 -9.60 5.59
N HIS A 351 15.32 -8.92 6.73
CA HIS A 351 16.15 -7.78 7.09
C HIS A 351 17.07 -8.09 8.27
N ARG A 352 18.30 -7.64 8.15
CA ARG A 352 19.30 -7.75 9.23
C ARG A 352 19.08 -6.65 10.27
N ASN A 353 18.79 -7.04 11.51
CA ASN A 353 18.87 -6.11 12.63
C ASN A 353 20.32 -6.05 13.12
N ARG A 354 20.96 -4.88 12.95
CA ARG A 354 22.36 -4.65 13.32
C ARG A 354 22.52 -3.81 14.58
N THR A 355 21.43 -3.50 15.26
CA THR A 355 21.48 -2.67 16.48
C THR A 355 21.92 -3.45 17.71
N ASP A 356 21.70 -4.75 17.75
CA ASP A 356 22.17 -5.62 18.80
C ASP A 356 23.30 -6.55 18.30
N LEU A 357 24.54 -6.15 18.55
CA LEU A 357 25.72 -6.88 18.12
C LEU A 357 25.87 -8.26 18.81
N GLN A 358 25.20 -8.50 19.96
CA GLN A 358 25.30 -9.77 20.70
C GLN A 358 24.42 -10.85 20.05
N THR A 359 23.24 -10.47 19.53
CA THR A 359 22.28 -11.41 18.93
C THR A 359 22.33 -11.45 17.41
N MET A 360 22.96 -10.48 16.78
CA MET A 360 22.95 -10.26 15.33
C MET A 360 23.29 -11.53 14.51
N GLU A 361 24.30 -12.29 14.93
CA GLU A 361 24.70 -13.51 14.22
C GLU A 361 23.73 -14.66 14.47
N PHE A 362 23.25 -14.80 15.72
CA PHE A 362 22.22 -15.79 16.05
C PHE A 362 20.94 -15.55 15.25
N ASP A 363 20.51 -14.28 15.17
CA ASP A 363 19.31 -13.90 14.41
C ASP A 363 19.47 -14.22 12.93
N TYR A 364 20.66 -13.97 12.35
CA TYR A 364 20.95 -14.31 10.95
C TYR A 364 20.88 -15.82 10.70
N GLN A 365 21.50 -16.63 11.55
CA GLN A 365 21.43 -18.08 11.41
C GLN A 365 20.00 -18.60 11.58
N SER A 366 19.20 -17.98 12.45
CA SER A 366 17.79 -18.29 12.63
C SER A 366 16.97 -17.91 11.39
N GLN A 367 17.24 -16.75 10.76
CA GLN A 367 16.62 -16.34 9.49
C GLN A 367 16.94 -17.32 8.36
N LEU A 368 18.21 -17.74 8.23
CA LEU A 368 18.63 -18.73 7.25
C LEU A 368 17.92 -20.09 7.47
N GLY A 369 17.85 -20.55 8.73
CA GLY A 369 17.11 -21.78 9.07
C GLY A 369 15.61 -21.68 8.75
N ARG A 370 15.01 -20.51 8.92
CA ARG A 370 13.61 -20.27 8.53
C ARG A 370 13.43 -20.25 7.00
N LEU A 371 14.36 -19.65 6.26
CA LEU A 371 14.36 -19.68 4.79
C LEU A 371 14.54 -21.09 4.26
N ASP A 372 15.47 -21.89 4.82
CA ASP A 372 15.63 -23.31 4.48
C ASP A 372 14.31 -24.08 4.68
N TYR A 373 13.58 -23.81 5.77
CA TYR A 373 12.28 -24.43 6.01
C TYR A 373 11.23 -23.98 4.99
N VAL A 374 11.13 -22.68 4.71
CA VAL A 374 10.15 -22.14 3.75
C VAL A 374 10.39 -22.69 2.36
N THR A 375 11.64 -22.75 1.89
CA THR A 375 11.96 -23.24 0.55
C THR A 375 11.95 -24.77 0.44
N GLY A 376 12.14 -25.49 1.55
CA GLY A 376 12.14 -26.96 1.59
C GLY A 376 10.80 -27.62 1.91
N SER A 377 9.76 -26.84 2.32
CA SER A 377 8.46 -27.38 2.73
C SER A 377 7.34 -26.84 1.86
N VAL A 378 6.66 -27.72 1.11
CA VAL A 378 5.50 -27.34 0.29
C VAL A 378 4.38 -26.69 1.11
N HIS A 379 4.21 -27.06 2.38
CA HIS A 379 3.20 -26.43 3.24
C HIS A 379 3.58 -24.99 3.63
N ALA A 380 4.86 -24.73 3.91
CA ALA A 380 5.33 -23.39 4.18
C ALA A 380 5.32 -22.49 2.92
N GLN A 381 5.62 -23.07 1.74
CA GLN A 381 5.48 -22.36 0.47
C GLN A 381 4.02 -21.99 0.18
N ARG A 382 3.06 -22.90 0.44
CA ARG A 382 1.63 -22.61 0.29
C ARG A 382 1.17 -21.51 1.26
N GLU A 383 1.59 -21.56 2.51
CA GLU A 383 1.30 -20.50 3.49
C GLU A 383 1.82 -19.14 3.00
N LEU A 384 3.07 -19.08 2.51
CA LEU A 384 3.65 -17.88 1.93
C LEU A 384 2.84 -17.42 0.72
N ALA A 385 2.53 -18.31 -0.22
CA ALA A 385 1.79 -18.01 -1.44
C ALA A 385 0.39 -17.44 -1.12
N GLU A 386 -0.36 -18.07 -0.22
CA GLU A 386 -1.70 -17.60 0.20
C GLU A 386 -1.64 -16.21 0.85
N GLN A 387 -0.69 -16.00 1.76
CA GLN A 387 -0.55 -14.71 2.43
C GLN A 387 -0.04 -13.62 1.48
N TYR A 388 0.84 -13.98 0.53
CA TYR A 388 1.41 -13.02 -0.43
C TYR A 388 0.40 -12.64 -1.53
N SER A 389 -0.33 -13.59 -2.10
CA SER A 389 -1.36 -13.34 -3.13
C SER A 389 -2.68 -12.79 -2.58
N GLY A 390 -2.82 -12.74 -1.27
CA GLY A 390 -3.99 -12.23 -0.56
C GLY A 390 -5.06 -13.27 -0.28
N LEU A 391 -5.58 -13.24 0.94
CA LEU A 391 -6.76 -14.03 1.32
C LEU A 391 -8.03 -13.28 0.89
N PRO A 392 -9.11 -13.99 0.52
CA PRO A 392 -10.41 -13.37 0.26
C PRO A 392 -10.88 -12.52 1.45
N PHE A 393 -11.71 -11.53 1.17
CA PHE A 393 -12.27 -10.61 2.17
C PHE A 393 -13.36 -11.28 2.98
#